data_64bb214be7ec4819e6596b286ff4ce3e
#
_entry.id   64bb214be7ec4819e6596b286ff4ce3e
#
_cell.length_a   1.000
_cell.length_b   1.000
_cell.length_c   1.000
_cell.angle_alpha   90.00
_cell.angle_beta   90.00
_cell.angle_gamma   90.00
#
_symmetry.space_group_name_H-M   'P 1'
#
loop_
_entity.id
_entity.type
_entity.pdbx_description
1 polymer ?
#
loop_
_entity_poly.entity_id
_entity_poly.type
_entity_poly.pdbx_seq_one_letter_code
_entity_poly.pdbx_strand_id
1 'polypeptide(L)'
;MIKIEFIYLFIILLYVFVFPLTKVEESFNLQAIHDLLIYKNDLSSFDHFDFPGVVPRTFIGALTIASLSWPFHYLSYEILGNSKFISQIICRSILGIVCWYALCKFTSAVEYKVGRRTKQLVVLCHILQFHLPFYSSRTLPNTYALIASYLAYSYWLRGRGLFCLVLIGSAAMIFRCDLVLLVVPMFIQLLAAHEVCVNVCIPTVYIYAYVYAYFDLCGILFVCRLN
;
A
#
# COMPACT_ATOMS: atom_id res chain seq x y z
N MET A 1 9.37 6.10 -25.60
CA MET A 1 7.99 6.17 -25.09
C MET A 1 8.00 6.02 -23.57
N ILE A 2 7.53 7.03 -22.85
CA ILE A 2 7.38 6.94 -21.39
C ILE A 2 6.31 5.89 -21.09
N LYS A 3 6.62 4.94 -20.20
CA LYS A 3 5.62 3.96 -19.78
C LYS A 3 4.58 4.66 -18.91
N ILE A 4 3.31 4.38 -19.14
CA ILE A 4 2.18 5.02 -18.45
C ILE A 4 2.26 4.88 -16.90
N GLU A 5 2.93 3.83 -16.41
CA GLU A 5 3.17 3.62 -14.98
C GLU A 5 4.03 4.72 -14.34
N PHE A 6 4.93 5.36 -15.10
CA PHE A 6 5.73 6.48 -14.60
C PHE A 6 4.90 7.75 -14.41
N ILE A 7 3.82 7.92 -15.18
CA ILE A 7 2.86 9.01 -14.97
C ILE A 7 2.19 8.84 -13.61
N TYR A 8 1.81 7.60 -13.26
CA TYR A 8 1.25 7.31 -11.94
C TYR A 8 2.23 7.64 -10.80
N LEU A 9 3.51 7.24 -10.94
CA LEU A 9 4.56 7.58 -9.97
C LEU A 9 4.72 9.10 -9.83
N PHE A 10 4.76 9.81 -10.96
CA PHE A 10 4.88 11.28 -10.95
C PHE A 10 3.73 11.93 -10.17
N ILE A 11 2.49 11.46 -10.36
CA ILE A 11 1.33 11.97 -9.65
C ILE A 11 1.42 11.67 -8.15
N ILE A 12 1.86 10.47 -7.75
CA ILE A 12 2.09 10.14 -6.33
C ILE A 12 3.08 11.11 -5.71
N LEU A 13 4.22 11.32 -6.34
CA LEU A 13 5.26 12.23 -5.83
C LEU A 13 4.77 13.68 -5.81
N LEU A 14 4.02 14.11 -6.83
CA LEU A 14 3.40 15.42 -6.84
C LEU A 14 2.50 15.62 -5.60
N TYR A 15 1.68 14.63 -5.24
CA TYR A 15 0.83 14.70 -4.04
C TYR A 15 1.64 14.75 -2.74
N VAL A 16 2.81 14.12 -2.67
CA VAL A 16 3.69 14.24 -1.50
C VAL A 16 4.15 15.68 -1.29
N PHE A 17 4.50 16.38 -2.37
CA PHE A 17 4.99 17.78 -2.29
C PHE A 17 3.87 18.81 -2.13
N VAL A 18 2.74 18.61 -2.81
CA VAL A 18 1.60 19.55 -2.75
C VAL A 18 0.84 19.42 -1.43
N PHE A 19 0.72 18.19 -0.89
CA PHE A 19 0.02 17.92 0.37
C PHE A 19 0.96 17.23 1.38
N PRO A 20 1.97 17.93 1.88
CA PRO A 20 2.97 17.35 2.78
C PRO A 20 2.44 17.05 4.18
N LEU A 21 1.38 17.74 4.61
CA LEU A 21 0.81 17.56 5.93
C LEU A 21 0.05 16.23 6.04
N THR A 22 0.10 15.63 7.22
CA THR A 22 -0.52 14.33 7.52
C THR A 22 -1.84 14.49 8.26
N LYS A 23 -2.71 13.49 8.10
CA LYS A 23 -3.96 13.37 8.86
C LYS A 23 -3.72 12.64 10.18
N VAL A 24 -4.68 12.78 11.10
CA VAL A 24 -4.61 12.13 12.43
C VAL A 24 -4.47 10.61 12.32
N GLU A 25 -5.14 9.97 11.36
CA GLU A 25 -5.09 8.51 11.18
C GLU A 25 -3.71 7.99 10.75
N GLU A 26 -2.86 8.87 10.21
CA GLU A 26 -1.49 8.53 9.79
C GLU A 26 -0.49 8.69 10.94
N SER A 27 -0.86 9.43 12.00
CA SER A 27 0.05 9.85 13.06
C SER A 27 0.74 8.67 13.73
N PHE A 28 0.02 7.58 14.00
CA PHE A 28 0.56 6.38 14.63
C PHE A 28 1.79 5.83 13.90
N ASN A 29 1.64 5.52 12.61
CA ASN A 29 2.75 4.97 11.83
C ASN A 29 3.84 6.01 11.60
N LEU A 30 3.47 7.29 11.46
CA LEU A 30 4.43 8.35 11.24
C LEU A 30 5.28 8.63 12.49
N GLN A 31 4.67 8.66 13.69
CA GLN A 31 5.39 8.75 14.96
C GLN A 31 6.32 7.55 15.14
N ALA A 32 5.83 6.34 14.90
CA ALA A 32 6.64 5.14 14.98
C ALA A 32 7.86 5.19 14.03
N ILE A 33 7.68 5.68 12.78
CA ILE A 33 8.79 5.86 11.84
C ILE A 33 9.77 6.93 12.34
N HIS A 34 9.25 8.04 12.87
CA HIS A 34 10.06 9.12 13.43
C HIS A 34 10.93 8.60 14.59
N ASP A 35 10.34 7.88 15.53
CA ASP A 35 11.04 7.36 16.69
C ASP A 35 12.13 6.36 16.30
N LEU A 36 11.83 5.45 15.37
CA LEU A 36 12.80 4.51 14.81
C LEU A 36 13.98 5.19 14.10
N LEU A 37 13.73 6.29 13.39
CA LEU A 37 14.79 6.99 12.63
C LEU A 37 15.63 7.91 13.50
N ILE A 38 15.04 8.59 14.49
CA ILE A 38 15.71 9.63 15.28
C ILE A 38 16.25 9.06 16.58
N TYR A 39 15.42 8.39 17.39
CA TYR A 39 15.83 7.85 18.69
C TYR A 39 16.51 6.48 18.60
N LYS A 40 16.39 5.80 17.45
CA LYS A 40 17.08 4.52 17.16
C LYS A 40 16.81 3.46 18.23
N ASN A 41 17.75 3.27 19.17
CA ASN A 41 17.69 2.26 20.22
C ASN A 41 17.24 2.82 21.59
N ASP A 42 17.05 4.12 21.71
CA ASP A 42 16.59 4.73 22.95
C ASP A 42 15.06 4.64 23.06
N LEU A 43 14.59 3.50 23.55
CA LEU A 43 13.16 3.22 23.71
C LEU A 43 12.48 4.12 24.74
N SER A 44 13.24 4.71 25.69
CA SER A 44 12.69 5.58 26.72
C SER A 44 12.24 6.94 26.16
N SER A 45 12.77 7.33 25.00
CA SER A 45 12.45 8.59 24.32
C SER A 45 11.36 8.44 23.24
N PHE A 46 10.74 7.25 23.13
CA PHE A 46 9.71 7.02 22.09
C PHE A 46 8.39 7.67 22.49
N ASP A 47 7.99 8.72 21.78
CA ASP A 47 6.68 9.39 21.95
C ASP A 47 5.51 8.43 21.73
N HIS A 48 5.73 7.36 20.98
CA HIS A 48 4.74 6.35 20.67
C HIS A 48 4.25 5.58 21.90
N PHE A 49 5.06 5.43 22.95
CA PHE A 49 4.67 4.77 24.20
C PHE A 49 3.80 5.68 25.09
N ASP A 50 4.03 6.99 25.03
CA ASP A 50 3.22 7.97 25.77
C ASP A 50 1.87 8.21 25.10
N PHE A 51 1.83 8.11 23.75
CA PHE A 51 0.65 8.34 22.93
C PHE A 51 0.35 7.15 22.01
N PRO A 52 -0.02 5.97 22.53
CA PRO A 52 -0.15 4.75 21.74
C PRO A 52 -1.32 4.74 20.74
N GLY A 53 -2.14 5.78 20.73
CA GLY A 53 -3.34 5.85 19.89
C GLY A 53 -4.51 5.02 20.44
N VAL A 54 -5.69 5.21 19.85
CA VAL A 54 -6.93 4.58 20.32
C VAL A 54 -7.01 3.09 19.97
N VAL A 55 -6.33 2.67 18.91
CA VAL A 55 -6.37 1.30 18.39
C VAL A 55 -4.95 0.74 18.30
N PRO A 56 -4.66 -0.40 18.95
CA PRO A 56 -3.36 -1.05 18.81
C PRO A 56 -3.11 -1.46 17.35
N ARG A 57 -1.96 -1.08 16.82
CA ARG A 57 -1.52 -1.37 15.45
C ARG A 57 -0.17 -2.06 15.47
N THR A 58 0.14 -2.81 14.42
CA THR A 58 1.42 -3.48 14.30
C THR A 58 2.52 -2.50 13.89
N PHE A 59 3.71 -2.67 14.45
CA PHE A 59 4.90 -1.87 14.15
C PHE A 59 5.57 -2.26 12.82
N ILE A 60 5.16 -3.37 12.20
CA ILE A 60 5.81 -3.98 11.04
C ILE A 60 5.84 -3.01 9.85
N GLY A 61 4.74 -2.30 9.60
CA GLY A 61 4.67 -1.31 8.52
C GLY A 61 5.65 -0.15 8.72
N ALA A 62 5.66 0.41 9.94
CA ALA A 62 6.58 1.49 10.32
C ALA A 62 8.04 1.05 10.23
N LEU A 63 8.37 -0.14 10.75
CA LEU A 63 9.71 -0.72 10.71
C LEU A 63 10.20 -0.92 9.27
N THR A 64 9.33 -1.43 8.37
CA THR A 64 9.68 -1.63 6.97
C THR A 64 10.03 -0.31 6.29
N ILE A 65 9.20 0.73 6.47
CA ILE A 65 9.46 2.03 5.84
C ILE A 65 10.65 2.73 6.49
N ALA A 66 10.79 2.68 7.81
CA ALA A 66 11.95 3.23 8.49
C ALA A 66 13.26 2.60 7.96
N SER A 67 13.30 1.28 7.84
CA SER A 67 14.48 0.56 7.31
C SER A 67 14.81 0.96 5.88
N LEU A 68 13.82 1.07 5.00
CA LEU A 68 14.02 1.51 3.61
C LEU A 68 14.41 2.98 3.50
N SER A 69 13.94 3.80 4.43
CA SER A 69 14.21 5.25 4.45
C SER A 69 15.52 5.60 5.13
N TRP A 70 16.07 4.70 5.93
CA TRP A 70 17.27 4.92 6.72
C TRP A 70 18.43 5.56 5.96
N PRO A 71 18.89 5.03 4.80
CA PRO A 71 20.06 5.58 4.11
C PRO A 71 19.82 7.02 3.63
N PHE A 72 18.60 7.33 3.18
CA PHE A 72 18.22 8.66 2.70
C PHE A 72 18.02 9.64 3.86
N HIS A 73 17.45 9.18 4.96
CA HIS A 73 17.32 9.93 6.20
C HIS A 73 18.70 10.28 6.76
N TYR A 74 19.60 9.30 6.85
CA TYR A 74 20.96 9.51 7.35
C TYR A 74 21.70 10.57 6.54
N LEU A 75 21.67 10.46 5.21
CA LEU A 75 22.27 11.46 4.33
C LEU A 75 21.66 12.85 4.52
N SER A 76 20.33 12.93 4.60
CA SER A 76 19.62 14.21 4.67
C SER A 76 19.72 14.86 6.05
N TYR A 77 19.48 14.12 7.10
CA TYR A 77 19.37 14.64 8.46
C TYR A 77 20.73 14.74 9.16
N GLU A 78 21.52 13.67 9.15
CA GLU A 78 22.78 13.59 9.88
C GLU A 78 23.94 14.30 9.16
N ILE A 79 24.00 14.21 7.82
CA ILE A 79 25.09 14.79 7.03
C ILE A 79 24.76 16.21 6.56
N LEU A 80 23.56 16.43 5.99
CA LEU A 80 23.17 17.73 5.45
C LEU A 80 22.49 18.65 6.47
N GLY A 81 22.17 18.17 7.67
CA GLY A 81 21.53 18.96 8.74
C GLY A 81 20.11 19.41 8.40
N ASN A 82 19.40 18.71 7.53
CA ASN A 82 18.06 19.06 7.12
C ASN A 82 17.03 18.87 8.24
N SER A 83 15.87 19.51 8.09
CA SER A 83 14.80 19.42 9.08
C SER A 83 14.13 18.04 9.13
N LYS A 84 13.52 17.68 10.28
CA LYS A 84 12.69 16.49 10.46
C LYS A 84 11.56 16.39 9.43
N PHE A 85 11.08 17.53 8.94
CA PHE A 85 10.05 17.59 7.91
C PHE A 85 10.50 16.98 6.57
N ILE A 86 11.78 17.18 6.20
CA ILE A 86 12.35 16.55 4.99
C ILE A 86 12.40 15.03 5.15
N SER A 87 12.73 14.54 6.34
CA SER A 87 12.69 13.11 6.65
C SER A 87 11.28 12.50 6.46
N GLN A 88 10.23 13.23 6.84
CA GLN A 88 8.85 12.84 6.60
C GLN A 88 8.54 12.75 5.09
N ILE A 89 8.96 13.73 4.30
CA ILE A 89 8.78 13.72 2.84
C ILE A 89 9.51 12.53 2.22
N ILE A 90 10.73 12.24 2.67
CA ILE A 90 11.50 11.07 2.22
C ILE A 90 10.75 9.77 2.50
N CYS A 91 10.27 9.56 3.73
CA CYS A 91 9.53 8.35 4.12
C CYS A 91 8.26 8.16 3.28
N ARG A 92 7.49 9.22 3.07
CA ARG A 92 6.30 9.19 2.24
C ARG A 92 6.62 8.95 0.76
N SER A 93 7.68 9.52 0.24
CA SER A 93 8.13 9.28 -1.13
C SER A 93 8.53 7.82 -1.33
N ILE A 94 9.24 7.23 -0.38
CA ILE A 94 9.65 5.82 -0.43
C ILE A 94 8.42 4.90 -0.37
N LEU A 95 7.47 5.17 0.51
CA LEU A 95 6.22 4.42 0.55
C LEU A 95 5.48 4.49 -0.79
N GLY A 96 5.39 5.67 -1.40
CA GLY A 96 4.81 5.87 -2.73
C GLY A 96 5.54 5.08 -3.82
N ILE A 97 6.87 5.03 -3.79
CA ILE A 97 7.69 4.23 -4.71
C ILE A 97 7.44 2.74 -4.52
N VAL A 98 7.35 2.25 -3.28
CA VAL A 98 7.03 0.84 -2.98
C VAL A 98 5.64 0.47 -3.49
N CYS A 99 4.65 1.35 -3.28
CA CYS A 99 3.29 1.15 -3.79
C CYS A 99 3.27 1.12 -5.33
N TRP A 100 3.94 2.06 -5.99
CA TRP A 100 4.10 2.07 -7.44
C TRP A 100 4.77 0.79 -7.96
N TYR A 101 5.83 0.33 -7.30
CA TYR A 101 6.50 -0.92 -7.67
C TYR A 101 5.56 -2.13 -7.59
N ALA A 102 4.77 -2.22 -6.52
CA ALA A 102 3.77 -3.28 -6.36
C ALA A 102 2.71 -3.23 -7.46
N LEU A 103 2.22 -2.04 -7.82
CA LEU A 103 1.32 -1.84 -8.95
C LEU A 103 1.96 -2.27 -10.27
N CYS A 104 3.23 -1.95 -10.51
CA CYS A 104 3.96 -2.40 -11.72
C CYS A 104 4.03 -3.93 -11.80
N LYS A 105 4.24 -4.62 -10.68
CA LYS A 105 4.22 -6.10 -10.64
C LYS A 105 2.85 -6.65 -10.97
N PHE A 106 1.80 -6.08 -10.39
CA PHE A 106 0.42 -6.46 -10.66
C PHE A 106 0.06 -6.23 -12.13
N THR A 107 0.29 -5.03 -12.65
CA THR A 107 -0.06 -4.70 -14.05
C THR A 107 0.76 -5.49 -15.07
N SER A 108 2.01 -5.87 -14.74
CA SER A 108 2.80 -6.81 -15.54
C SER A 108 2.19 -8.22 -15.56
N ALA A 109 1.60 -8.67 -14.46
CA ALA A 109 0.89 -9.95 -14.42
C ALA A 109 -0.43 -9.89 -15.20
N VAL A 110 -1.13 -8.75 -15.16
CA VAL A 110 -2.31 -8.49 -16.03
C VAL A 110 -1.92 -8.53 -17.51
N GLU A 111 -0.81 -7.88 -17.88
CA GLU A 111 -0.30 -7.92 -19.28
C GLU A 111 -0.02 -9.35 -19.73
N TYR A 112 0.62 -10.15 -18.88
CA TYR A 112 0.92 -11.56 -19.15
C TYR A 112 -0.34 -12.41 -19.36
N LYS A 113 -1.39 -12.20 -18.55
CA LYS A 113 -2.60 -13.03 -18.57
C LYS A 113 -3.65 -12.57 -19.60
N VAL A 114 -3.85 -11.28 -19.74
CA VAL A 114 -4.98 -10.68 -20.48
C VAL A 114 -4.53 -9.81 -21.67
N GLY A 115 -3.29 -9.30 -21.62
CA GLY A 115 -2.72 -8.54 -22.71
C GLY A 115 -2.48 -7.05 -22.40
N ARG A 116 -1.71 -6.42 -23.31
CA ARG A 116 -1.18 -5.06 -23.13
C ARG A 116 -2.26 -3.97 -23.05
N ARG A 117 -3.34 -4.09 -23.82
CA ARG A 117 -4.43 -3.11 -23.81
C ARG A 117 -5.10 -3.05 -22.44
N THR A 118 -5.39 -4.21 -21.85
CA THR A 118 -6.01 -4.32 -20.52
C THR A 118 -5.09 -3.73 -19.45
N LYS A 119 -3.78 -3.99 -19.50
CA LYS A 119 -2.79 -3.35 -18.64
C LYS A 119 -2.89 -1.82 -18.69
N GLN A 120 -2.90 -1.25 -19.89
CA GLN A 120 -2.97 0.21 -20.07
C GLN A 120 -4.27 0.79 -19.49
N LEU A 121 -5.41 0.12 -19.69
CA LEU A 121 -6.69 0.53 -19.11
C LEU A 121 -6.66 0.46 -17.57
N VAL A 122 -6.11 -0.61 -17.00
CA VAL A 122 -5.97 -0.74 -15.54
C VAL A 122 -5.14 0.42 -14.96
N VAL A 123 -3.98 0.73 -15.55
CA VAL A 123 -3.15 1.84 -15.09
C VAL A 123 -3.87 3.18 -15.27
N LEU A 124 -4.57 3.38 -16.38
CA LEU A 124 -5.35 4.59 -16.62
C LEU A 124 -6.46 4.75 -15.57
N CYS A 125 -7.18 3.68 -15.23
CA CYS A 125 -8.18 3.72 -14.17
C CYS A 125 -7.56 4.11 -12.82
N HIS A 126 -6.35 3.61 -12.50
CA HIS A 126 -5.64 4.00 -11.27
C HIS A 126 -5.24 5.48 -11.27
N ILE A 127 -4.85 6.03 -12.43
CA ILE A 127 -4.51 7.45 -12.56
C ILE A 127 -5.75 8.33 -12.38
N LEU A 128 -6.88 7.94 -12.97
CA LEU A 128 -8.10 8.73 -12.95
C LEU A 128 -8.82 8.72 -11.59
N GLN A 129 -8.57 7.70 -10.78
CA GLN A 129 -9.10 7.62 -9.41
C GLN A 129 -8.19 8.40 -8.47
N PHE A 130 -8.45 9.70 -8.26
CA PHE A 130 -7.57 10.60 -7.50
C PHE A 130 -7.18 10.07 -6.11
N HIS A 131 -8.04 9.30 -5.45
CA HIS A 131 -7.77 8.74 -4.12
C HIS A 131 -6.65 7.69 -4.12
N LEU A 132 -6.50 6.88 -5.16
CA LEU A 132 -5.45 5.87 -5.24
C LEU A 132 -4.04 6.49 -5.23
N PRO A 133 -3.66 7.40 -6.15
CA PRO A 133 -2.34 8.03 -6.08
C PRO A 133 -2.17 8.90 -4.83
N PHE A 134 -3.24 9.54 -4.32
CA PHE A 134 -3.19 10.37 -3.12
C PHE A 134 -2.85 9.53 -1.88
N TYR A 135 -3.52 8.39 -1.66
CA TYR A 135 -3.29 7.54 -0.50
C TYR A 135 -2.08 6.61 -0.66
N SER A 136 -1.55 6.39 -1.86
CA SER A 136 -0.38 5.53 -2.09
C SER A 136 0.89 5.97 -1.35
N SER A 137 0.98 7.23 -0.94
CA SER A 137 2.10 7.78 -0.17
C SER A 137 1.76 8.06 1.30
N ARG A 138 0.57 7.65 1.77
CA ARG A 138 0.09 7.87 3.13
C ARG A 138 0.36 6.65 4.01
N THR A 139 0.90 6.88 5.22
CA THR A 139 1.29 5.82 6.16
C THR A 139 0.10 5.18 6.88
N LEU A 140 -0.90 4.78 6.09
CA LEU A 140 -2.11 4.12 6.57
C LEU A 140 -1.98 2.61 6.51
N PRO A 141 -2.62 1.85 7.42
CA PRO A 141 -2.72 0.38 7.30
C PRO A 141 -3.28 -0.07 5.96
N ASN A 142 -4.21 0.72 5.39
CA ASN A 142 -4.80 0.48 4.07
C ASN A 142 -3.76 0.49 2.96
N THR A 143 -2.78 1.39 3.01
CA THR A 143 -1.71 1.47 2.00
C THR A 143 -0.82 0.24 2.04
N TYR A 144 -0.45 -0.24 3.23
CA TYR A 144 0.33 -1.48 3.38
C TYR A 144 -0.46 -2.70 2.89
N ALA A 145 -1.75 -2.75 3.23
CA ALA A 145 -2.67 -3.79 2.75
C ALA A 145 -2.81 -3.77 1.22
N LEU A 146 -2.90 -2.59 0.61
CA LEU A 146 -2.97 -2.40 -0.83
C LEU A 146 -1.71 -2.90 -1.54
N ILE A 147 -0.52 -2.57 -1.01
CA ILE A 147 0.77 -3.07 -1.52
C ILE A 147 0.80 -4.60 -1.50
N ALA A 148 0.43 -5.20 -0.37
CA ALA A 148 0.37 -6.65 -0.23
C ALA A 148 -0.64 -7.28 -1.20
N SER A 149 -1.80 -6.66 -1.39
CA SER A 149 -2.82 -7.10 -2.34
C SER A 149 -2.33 -7.08 -3.79
N TYR A 150 -1.67 -6.00 -4.23
CA TYR A 150 -1.10 -5.94 -5.58
C TYR A 150 -0.07 -7.07 -5.81
N LEU A 151 0.81 -7.31 -4.85
CA LEU A 151 1.79 -8.38 -4.94
C LEU A 151 1.11 -9.76 -4.94
N ALA A 152 0.14 -9.98 -4.06
CA ALA A 152 -0.64 -11.22 -3.98
C ALA A 152 -1.35 -11.54 -5.30
N TYR A 153 -2.07 -10.57 -5.87
CA TYR A 153 -2.72 -10.74 -7.16
C TYR A 153 -1.74 -10.94 -8.31
N SER A 154 -0.55 -10.36 -8.24
CA SER A 154 0.49 -10.63 -9.25
C SER A 154 0.92 -12.11 -9.26
N TYR A 155 0.99 -12.74 -8.07
CA TYR A 155 1.25 -14.17 -7.95
C TYR A 155 0.06 -15.02 -8.40
N TRP A 156 -1.15 -14.61 -8.03
CA TRP A 156 -2.38 -15.31 -8.45
C TRP A 156 -2.52 -15.40 -9.96
N LEU A 157 -2.38 -14.28 -10.66
CA LEU A 157 -2.48 -14.23 -12.13
C LEU A 157 -1.41 -15.05 -12.84
N ARG A 158 -0.27 -15.30 -12.17
CA ARG A 158 0.81 -16.17 -12.66
C ARG A 158 0.67 -17.64 -12.24
N GLY A 159 -0.48 -18.03 -11.68
CA GLY A 159 -0.75 -19.42 -11.27
C GLY A 159 -0.07 -19.85 -9.96
N ARG A 160 0.47 -18.90 -9.18
CA ARG A 160 1.12 -19.19 -7.89
C ARG A 160 0.17 -18.96 -6.71
N GLY A 161 -0.94 -19.69 -6.67
CA GLY A 161 -2.03 -19.47 -5.72
C GLY A 161 -1.63 -19.56 -4.24
N LEU A 162 -0.75 -20.50 -3.87
CA LEU A 162 -0.28 -20.64 -2.49
C LEU A 162 0.48 -19.39 -2.02
N PHE A 163 1.38 -18.83 -2.83
CA PHE A 163 2.07 -17.59 -2.49
C PHE A 163 1.12 -16.41 -2.34
N CYS A 164 0.07 -16.37 -3.16
CA CYS A 164 -0.98 -15.37 -3.03
C CYS A 164 -1.70 -15.49 -1.70
N LEU A 165 -2.15 -16.70 -1.32
CA LEU A 165 -2.86 -16.92 -0.05
C LEU A 165 -1.99 -16.61 1.17
N VAL A 166 -0.73 -17.01 1.17
CA VAL A 166 0.20 -16.70 2.27
C VAL A 166 0.38 -15.19 2.40
N LEU A 167 0.58 -14.48 1.29
CA LEU A 167 0.83 -13.05 1.32
C LEU A 167 -0.40 -12.24 1.74
N ILE A 168 -1.58 -12.56 1.19
CA ILE A 168 -2.81 -11.83 1.54
C ILE A 168 -3.32 -12.24 2.94
N GLY A 169 -3.13 -13.50 3.34
CA GLY A 169 -3.44 -13.97 4.69
C GLY A 169 -2.56 -13.32 5.75
N SER A 170 -1.24 -13.21 5.50
CA SER A 170 -0.35 -12.48 6.41
C SER A 170 -0.71 -10.99 6.49
N ALA A 171 -1.06 -10.36 5.36
CA ALA A 171 -1.51 -8.97 5.35
C ALA A 171 -2.84 -8.78 6.11
N ALA A 172 -3.73 -9.76 6.05
CA ALA A 172 -4.98 -9.75 6.82
C ALA A 172 -4.73 -9.77 8.33
N MET A 173 -3.77 -10.56 8.78
CA MET A 173 -3.41 -10.65 10.20
C MET A 173 -2.62 -9.42 10.69
N ILE A 174 -1.73 -8.88 9.85
CA ILE A 174 -0.79 -7.83 10.26
C ILE A 174 -1.42 -6.44 10.12
N PHE A 175 -2.09 -6.16 9.00
CA PHE A 175 -2.54 -4.81 8.67
C PHE A 175 -4.05 -4.62 8.79
N ARG A 176 -4.84 -5.51 8.19
CA ARG A 176 -6.29 -5.35 8.12
C ARG A 176 -7.02 -6.69 8.05
N CYS A 177 -7.79 -6.99 9.07
CA CYS A 177 -8.56 -8.24 9.16
C CYS A 177 -9.66 -8.38 8.08
N ASP A 178 -10.16 -7.28 7.51
CA ASP A 178 -11.15 -7.30 6.43
C ASP A 178 -10.64 -7.93 5.12
N LEU A 179 -9.31 -8.02 4.92
CA LEU A 179 -8.73 -8.78 3.82
C LEU A 179 -9.09 -10.28 3.86
N VAL A 180 -9.57 -10.81 4.98
CA VAL A 180 -10.09 -12.19 5.08
C VAL A 180 -11.22 -12.42 4.07
N LEU A 181 -12.02 -11.39 3.78
CA LEU A 181 -13.06 -11.45 2.75
C LEU A 181 -12.50 -11.76 1.35
N LEU A 182 -11.23 -11.45 1.09
CA LEU A 182 -10.53 -11.80 -0.15
C LEU A 182 -9.90 -13.19 -0.06
N VAL A 183 -9.41 -13.59 1.11
CA VAL A 183 -8.75 -14.89 1.31
C VAL A 183 -9.73 -16.04 1.10
N VAL A 184 -10.95 -15.94 1.66
CA VAL A 184 -11.94 -17.00 1.62
C VAL A 184 -12.30 -17.43 0.19
N PRO A 185 -12.75 -16.55 -0.73
CA PRO A 185 -13.08 -16.98 -2.09
C PRO A 185 -11.86 -17.46 -2.88
N MET A 186 -10.68 -16.90 -2.63
CA MET A 186 -9.45 -17.37 -3.28
C MET A 186 -9.07 -18.78 -2.81
N PHE A 187 -9.25 -19.07 -1.53
CA PHE A 187 -9.04 -20.40 -0.97
C PHE A 187 -10.03 -21.43 -1.56
N ILE A 188 -11.32 -21.07 -1.62
CA ILE A 188 -12.34 -21.91 -2.25
C ILE A 188 -12.00 -22.17 -3.73
N GLN A 189 -11.57 -21.14 -4.47
CA GLN A 189 -11.15 -21.33 -5.86
C GLN A 189 -9.94 -22.25 -6.00
N LEU A 190 -8.96 -22.19 -5.10
CA LEU A 190 -7.81 -23.11 -5.13
C LEU A 190 -8.24 -24.56 -4.84
N LEU A 191 -9.16 -24.77 -3.93
CA LEU A 191 -9.72 -26.09 -3.66
C LEU A 191 -10.51 -26.64 -4.86
N ALA A 192 -11.27 -25.76 -5.53
CA ALA A 192 -12.07 -26.13 -6.71
C ALA A 192 -11.22 -26.27 -7.99
N ALA A 193 -10.09 -25.60 -8.07
CA ALA A 193 -9.21 -25.56 -9.26
C ALA A 193 -8.50 -26.89 -9.55
N HIS A 194 -8.62 -27.90 -8.69
CA HIS A 194 -8.24 -29.26 -9.05
C HIS A 194 -9.08 -29.81 -10.23
N GLU A 195 -10.22 -29.16 -10.59
CA GLU A 195 -11.07 -29.58 -11.71
C GLU A 195 -11.53 -28.47 -12.69
N VAL A 196 -11.44 -27.17 -12.36
CA VAL A 196 -12.02 -26.09 -13.23
C VAL A 196 -11.05 -24.92 -13.39
N CYS A 197 -10.14 -25.06 -14.31
CA CYS A 197 -9.22 -23.97 -14.69
C CYS A 197 -9.88 -23.04 -15.73
N VAL A 198 -9.74 -21.72 -15.57
CA VAL A 198 -9.71 -20.63 -16.58
C VAL A 198 -10.89 -19.62 -16.62
N ASN A 199 -12.16 -20.00 -16.43
CA ASN A 199 -13.25 -19.05 -16.73
C ASN A 199 -13.70 -18.11 -15.58
N VAL A 200 -13.19 -18.28 -14.37
CA VAL A 200 -13.64 -17.54 -13.17
C VAL A 200 -12.66 -16.42 -12.73
N CYS A 201 -11.41 -16.45 -13.18
CA CYS A 201 -10.40 -15.48 -12.71
C CYS A 201 -10.63 -14.04 -13.19
N ILE A 202 -11.20 -13.83 -14.36
CA ILE A 202 -11.35 -12.50 -14.96
C ILE A 202 -12.45 -11.67 -14.26
N PRO A 203 -13.67 -12.20 -14.02
CA PRO A 203 -14.70 -11.46 -13.29
C PRO A 203 -14.29 -11.15 -11.84
N THR A 204 -13.56 -12.05 -11.20
CA THR A 204 -13.13 -11.89 -9.81
C THR A 204 -12.19 -10.70 -9.62
N VAL A 205 -11.24 -10.49 -10.53
CA VAL A 205 -10.33 -9.33 -10.50
C VAL A 205 -11.10 -8.01 -10.67
N TYR A 206 -12.09 -7.98 -11.57
CA TYR A 206 -12.93 -6.79 -11.79
C TYR A 206 -13.85 -6.52 -10.59
N ILE A 207 -14.49 -7.54 -10.03
CA ILE A 207 -15.34 -7.40 -8.85
C ILE A 207 -14.53 -6.92 -7.65
N TYR A 208 -13.31 -7.42 -7.44
CA TYR A 208 -12.48 -7.01 -6.32
C TYR A 208 -11.91 -5.60 -6.47
N ALA A 209 -11.48 -5.19 -7.67
CA ALA A 209 -11.11 -3.81 -7.91
C ALA A 209 -12.28 -2.86 -7.67
N TYR A 210 -13.49 -3.26 -8.04
CA TYR A 210 -14.72 -2.48 -7.83
C TYR A 210 -15.13 -2.45 -6.34
N VAL A 211 -15.09 -3.59 -5.65
CA VAL A 211 -15.41 -3.71 -4.21
C VAL A 211 -14.40 -2.92 -3.37
N TYR A 212 -13.11 -2.99 -3.70
CA TYR A 212 -12.08 -2.23 -2.97
C TYR A 212 -12.27 -0.72 -3.17
N ALA A 213 -12.53 -0.27 -4.40
CA ALA A 213 -12.86 1.11 -4.70
C ALA A 213 -14.15 1.58 -3.99
N TYR A 214 -15.15 0.69 -3.87
CA TYR A 214 -16.43 1.00 -3.22
C TYR A 214 -16.30 1.08 -1.68
N PHE A 215 -15.52 0.18 -1.06
CA PHE A 215 -15.29 0.21 0.39
C PHE A 215 -14.45 1.41 0.83
N ASP A 216 -13.43 1.80 0.06
CA ASP A 216 -12.70 3.04 0.32
C ASP A 216 -13.57 4.28 0.08
N LEU A 217 -14.46 4.26 -0.92
CA LEU A 217 -15.42 5.34 -1.16
C LEU A 217 -16.44 5.46 -0.01
N CYS A 218 -16.96 4.35 0.50
CA CYS A 218 -17.85 4.32 1.67
C CYS A 218 -17.14 4.78 2.93
N GLY A 219 -15.88 4.40 3.13
CA GLY A 219 -15.06 4.88 4.24
C GLY A 219 -14.84 6.39 4.20
N ILE A 220 -14.58 6.95 3.01
CA ILE A 220 -14.44 8.39 2.79
C ILE A 220 -15.77 9.13 3.02
N LEU A 221 -16.88 8.60 2.53
CA LEU A 221 -18.21 9.19 2.74
C LEU A 221 -18.65 9.14 4.21
N PHE A 222 -18.26 8.10 4.96
CA PHE A 222 -18.50 7.98 6.39
C PHE A 222 -17.69 9.01 7.18
N VAL A 223 -16.43 9.23 6.83
CA VAL A 223 -15.57 10.26 7.45
C VAL A 223 -16.01 11.67 7.09
N CYS A 224 -16.49 11.92 5.86
CA CYS A 224 -17.03 13.21 5.46
C CYS A 224 -18.40 13.53 6.09
N ARG A 225 -19.11 12.54 6.64
CA ARG A 225 -20.41 12.74 7.32
C ARG A 225 -20.27 13.01 8.82
N LEU A 226 -19.08 12.80 9.39
CA LEU A 226 -18.77 13.02 10.81
C LEU A 226 -18.01 14.35 11.08
N ASN A 227 -17.72 15.13 10.04
CA ASN A 227 -17.28 16.52 10.08
C ASN A 227 -18.36 17.42 9.51
#